data_d260d433339e8017678802973e88eb86
#
_entry.id   d260d433339e8017678802973e88eb86
#
_cell.length_a   1.000
_cell.length_b   1.000
_cell.length_c   1.000
_cell.angle_alpha   90.00
_cell.angle_beta   90.00
_cell.angle_gamma   90.00
#
_symmetry.space_group_name_H-M   'P 1'
#
loop_
_entity.id
_entity.type
_entity.pdbx_description
1 polymer ?
#
loop_
_entity_poly.entity_id
_entity_poly.type
_entity_poly.pdbx_seq_one_letter_code
_entity_poly.pdbx_strand_id
1 'polypeptide(L)'
;PIDTALRAEIDTLNATIYANINNGAYKAGFSSDQAVYANAFKAYFRTLEQLETRLASDGRSFLTGSHFTEADLRLFPTLYRHDPVYYIRMKLNGARILDYPHLWRWLCRVYALPGVEQSNSLVHCRQGYFGRSWNQTVPLGPLTPLSYPEAYNHPNLFKFP
;
A
#
# COMPACT_ATOMS: atom_id res chain seq x y z
N PRO A 1 -17.71 -10.46 21.10
CA PRO A 1 -18.39 -9.67 20.07
C PRO A 1 -17.61 -8.38 19.86
N ILE A 2 -17.39 -7.98 18.60
CA ILE A 2 -16.77 -6.69 18.28
C ILE A 2 -17.74 -5.59 18.73
N ASP A 3 -17.22 -4.59 19.42
CA ASP A 3 -17.98 -3.40 19.80
C ASP A 3 -18.61 -2.72 18.55
N THR A 4 -19.86 -2.26 18.69
CA THR A 4 -20.61 -1.63 17.59
C THR A 4 -19.90 -0.38 17.06
N ALA A 5 -19.27 0.41 17.94
CA ALA A 5 -18.51 1.59 17.54
C ALA A 5 -17.29 1.22 16.71
N LEU A 6 -16.54 0.21 17.14
CA LEU A 6 -15.38 -0.29 16.39
C LEU A 6 -15.80 -0.86 15.03
N ARG A 7 -16.92 -1.57 14.96
CA ARG A 7 -17.44 -2.06 13.68
C ARG A 7 -17.75 -0.92 12.72
N ALA A 8 -18.46 0.12 13.18
CA ALA A 8 -18.80 1.28 12.37
C ALA A 8 -17.53 2.02 11.87
N GLU A 9 -16.50 2.10 12.71
CA GLU A 9 -15.20 2.66 12.35
C GLU A 9 -14.51 1.83 11.24
N ILE A 10 -14.49 0.50 11.38
CA ILE A 10 -13.94 -0.42 10.37
C ILE A 10 -14.69 -0.27 9.04
N ASP A 11 -16.02 -0.25 9.07
CA ASP A 11 -16.85 -0.12 7.87
C ASP A 11 -16.58 1.20 7.14
N THR A 12 -16.44 2.30 7.87
CA THR A 12 -16.11 3.62 7.32
C THR A 12 -14.73 3.63 6.67
N LEU A 13 -13.73 3.06 7.34
CA LEU A 13 -12.39 2.91 6.79
C LEU A 13 -12.39 2.03 5.54
N ASN A 14 -13.07 0.89 5.59
CA ASN A 14 -13.18 -0.03 4.47
C ASN A 14 -13.79 0.62 3.23
N ALA A 15 -14.86 1.41 3.40
CA ALA A 15 -15.48 2.13 2.29
C ALA A 15 -14.49 3.12 1.63
N THR A 16 -13.77 3.90 2.44
CA THR A 16 -12.78 4.87 1.96
C THR A 16 -11.58 4.18 1.30
N ILE A 17 -11.02 3.16 1.95
CA ILE A 17 -9.90 2.36 1.44
C ILE A 17 -10.28 1.72 0.10
N TYR A 18 -11.45 1.09 0.03
CA TYR A 18 -11.90 0.46 -1.20
C TYR A 18 -12.04 1.46 -2.35
N ALA A 19 -12.75 2.56 -2.12
CA ALA A 19 -13.06 3.53 -3.17
C ALA A 19 -11.80 4.25 -3.70
N ASN A 20 -10.92 4.70 -2.78
CA ASN A 20 -9.83 5.61 -3.12
C ASN A 20 -8.48 4.91 -3.26
N ILE A 21 -8.26 3.80 -2.56
CA ILE A 21 -6.98 3.08 -2.57
C ILE A 21 -7.08 1.82 -3.43
N ASN A 22 -7.89 0.82 -3.04
CA ASN A 22 -7.92 -0.45 -3.75
C ASN A 22 -8.41 -0.27 -5.19
N ASN A 23 -9.62 0.25 -5.36
CA ASN A 23 -10.20 0.51 -6.66
C ASN A 23 -9.64 1.77 -7.32
N GLY A 24 -9.23 2.76 -6.52
CA GLY A 24 -8.60 4.01 -6.96
C GLY A 24 -7.32 3.77 -7.75
N ALA A 25 -6.49 2.82 -7.33
CA ALA A 25 -5.28 2.43 -8.05
C ALA A 25 -5.58 1.95 -9.46
N TYR A 26 -6.60 1.12 -9.63
CA TYR A 26 -7.00 0.60 -10.95
C TYR A 26 -7.69 1.67 -11.80
N LYS A 27 -8.51 2.54 -11.19
CA LYS A 27 -9.08 3.71 -11.86
C LYS A 27 -7.99 4.60 -12.46
N ALA A 28 -6.96 4.93 -11.68
CA ALA A 28 -5.83 5.71 -12.17
C ALA A 28 -5.07 4.95 -13.28
N GLY A 29 -4.71 3.70 -13.03
CA GLY A 29 -3.84 2.91 -13.89
C GLY A 29 -4.42 2.62 -15.27
N PHE A 30 -5.70 2.27 -15.33
CA PHE A 30 -6.36 1.84 -16.57
C PHE A 30 -7.14 2.95 -17.26
N SER A 31 -7.20 4.16 -16.69
CA SER A 31 -7.86 5.27 -17.36
C SER A 31 -7.12 5.68 -18.64
N SER A 32 -7.88 5.91 -19.70
CA SER A 32 -7.47 6.61 -20.92
C SER A 32 -7.86 8.10 -20.91
N ASP A 33 -8.58 8.55 -19.88
CA ASP A 33 -9.01 9.94 -19.70
C ASP A 33 -8.16 10.62 -18.65
N GLN A 34 -7.57 11.78 -19.00
CA GLN A 34 -6.67 12.54 -18.12
C GLN A 34 -7.38 13.07 -16.88
N ALA A 35 -8.64 13.50 -17.00
CA ALA A 35 -9.38 14.04 -15.87
C ALA A 35 -9.77 12.93 -14.87
N VAL A 36 -10.18 11.77 -15.38
CA VAL A 36 -10.45 10.58 -14.55
C VAL A 36 -9.20 10.13 -13.83
N TYR A 37 -8.06 10.05 -14.53
CA TYR A 37 -6.77 9.73 -13.91
C TYR A 37 -6.41 10.74 -12.82
N ALA A 38 -6.47 12.06 -13.12
CA ALA A 38 -6.09 13.10 -12.17
C ALA A 38 -6.97 13.08 -10.91
N ASN A 39 -8.27 12.84 -11.05
CA ASN A 39 -9.18 12.73 -9.91
C ASN A 39 -8.88 11.50 -9.06
N ALA A 40 -8.64 10.34 -9.67
CA ALA A 40 -8.27 9.12 -8.96
C ALA A 40 -6.92 9.27 -8.26
N PHE A 41 -5.92 9.85 -8.92
CA PHE A 41 -4.60 10.15 -8.35
C PHE A 41 -4.70 11.03 -7.10
N LYS A 42 -5.43 12.16 -7.20
CA LYS A 42 -5.62 13.09 -6.07
C LYS A 42 -6.36 12.43 -4.90
N ALA A 43 -7.41 11.66 -5.18
CA ALA A 43 -8.16 10.95 -4.14
C ALA A 43 -7.28 9.90 -3.43
N TYR A 44 -6.46 9.17 -4.20
CA TYR A 44 -5.53 8.17 -3.68
C TYR A 44 -4.52 8.80 -2.71
N PHE A 45 -3.78 9.82 -3.13
CA PHE A 45 -2.75 10.44 -2.30
C PHE A 45 -3.32 11.21 -1.11
N ARG A 46 -4.45 11.89 -1.25
CA ARG A 46 -5.16 12.49 -0.12
C ARG A 46 -5.55 11.44 0.93
N THR A 47 -5.98 10.27 0.50
CA THR A 47 -6.32 9.19 1.43
C THR A 47 -5.08 8.64 2.11
N LEU A 48 -3.94 8.52 1.43
CA LEU A 48 -2.67 8.14 2.06
C LEU A 48 -2.26 9.15 3.14
N GLU A 49 -2.36 10.45 2.87
CA GLU A 49 -2.08 11.51 3.85
C GLU A 49 -3.00 11.42 5.09
N GLN A 50 -4.28 11.14 4.89
CA GLN A 50 -5.23 10.93 5.98
C GLN A 50 -4.88 9.71 6.84
N LEU A 51 -4.48 8.60 6.20
CA LEU A 51 -4.07 7.39 6.90
C LEU A 51 -2.73 7.56 7.60
N GLU A 52 -1.77 8.29 7.00
CA GLU A 52 -0.52 8.67 7.65
C GLU A 52 -0.77 9.48 8.92
N THR A 53 -1.59 10.53 8.83
CA THR A 53 -1.99 11.36 9.97
C THR A 53 -2.69 10.54 11.04
N ARG A 54 -3.58 9.63 10.64
CA ARG A 54 -4.28 8.74 11.55
C ARG A 54 -3.32 7.87 12.36
N LEU A 55 -2.33 7.26 11.71
CA LEU A 55 -1.32 6.42 12.36
C LEU A 55 -0.35 7.23 13.24
N ALA A 56 -0.15 8.51 12.93
CA ALA A 56 0.70 9.41 13.70
C ALA A 56 0.05 9.92 15.00
N SER A 57 -1.29 10.07 15.02
CA SER A 57 -2.01 10.91 15.98
C SER A 57 -1.90 10.45 17.44
N ASP A 58 -1.82 9.14 17.69
CA ASP A 58 -1.82 8.57 19.06
C ASP A 58 -0.88 7.37 19.24
N GLY A 59 0.06 7.20 18.29
CA GLY A 59 1.03 6.11 18.33
C GLY A 59 0.43 4.72 18.14
N ARG A 60 -0.78 4.65 17.58
CA ARG A 60 -1.47 3.38 17.33
C ARG A 60 -0.68 2.43 16.43
N SER A 61 -0.82 1.15 16.70
CA SER A 61 -0.12 0.11 15.94
C SER A 61 -0.80 -0.23 14.62
N PHE A 62 -2.14 -0.14 14.58
CA PHE A 62 -3.00 -0.48 13.44
C PHE A 62 -4.04 0.59 13.19
N LEU A 63 -4.78 0.51 12.11
CA LEU A 63 -5.71 1.55 11.69
C LEU A 63 -6.79 1.89 12.71
N THR A 64 -7.19 0.92 13.52
CA THR A 64 -8.26 1.09 14.53
C THR A 64 -7.75 1.00 15.98
N GLY A 65 -6.42 1.11 16.20
CA GLY A 65 -5.84 1.10 17.54
C GLY A 65 -4.72 0.09 17.70
N SER A 66 -4.78 -0.72 18.76
CA SER A 66 -3.72 -1.69 19.12
C SER A 66 -3.86 -3.06 18.44
N HIS A 67 -5.00 -3.35 17.81
CA HIS A 67 -5.30 -4.66 17.25
C HIS A 67 -5.45 -4.59 15.72
N PHE A 68 -4.92 -5.62 15.06
CA PHE A 68 -5.11 -5.84 13.63
C PHE A 68 -6.58 -6.12 13.33
N THR A 69 -7.14 -5.43 12.34
CA THR A 69 -8.54 -5.56 11.93
C THR A 69 -8.70 -5.74 10.42
N GLU A 70 -9.93 -5.91 9.98
CA GLU A 70 -10.25 -6.02 8.56
C GLU A 70 -9.82 -4.79 7.75
N ALA A 71 -9.80 -3.59 8.36
CA ALA A 71 -9.34 -2.39 7.68
C ALA A 71 -7.85 -2.50 7.29
N ASP A 72 -7.02 -3.03 8.18
CA ASP A 72 -5.61 -3.29 7.91
C ASP A 72 -5.44 -4.36 6.83
N LEU A 73 -6.21 -5.44 6.92
CA LEU A 73 -6.19 -6.53 5.95
C LEU A 73 -6.53 -6.04 4.53
N ARG A 74 -7.50 -5.15 4.40
CA ARG A 74 -7.93 -4.58 3.10
C ARG A 74 -6.92 -3.59 2.52
N LEU A 75 -6.26 -2.80 3.37
CA LEU A 75 -5.28 -1.81 2.94
C LEU A 75 -3.95 -2.46 2.52
N PHE A 76 -3.48 -3.45 3.28
CA PHE A 76 -2.14 -4.02 3.15
C PHE A 76 -1.79 -4.48 1.72
N PRO A 77 -2.60 -5.25 0.99
CA PRO A 77 -2.21 -5.75 -0.33
C PRO A 77 -1.94 -4.66 -1.35
N THR A 78 -2.64 -3.54 -1.26
CA THR A 78 -2.45 -2.41 -2.18
C THR A 78 -1.16 -1.65 -1.84
N LEU A 79 -0.92 -1.34 -0.56
CA LEU A 79 0.29 -0.62 -0.17
C LEU A 79 1.55 -1.49 -0.32
N TYR A 80 1.46 -2.79 -0.07
CA TYR A 80 2.55 -3.74 -0.34
C TYR A 80 2.99 -3.72 -1.81
N ARG A 81 2.05 -3.51 -2.74
CA ARG A 81 2.31 -3.45 -4.19
C ARG A 81 2.61 -2.04 -4.70
N HIS A 82 2.43 -1.00 -3.87
CA HIS A 82 2.53 0.38 -4.34
C HIS A 82 3.91 0.70 -4.90
N ASP A 83 4.94 0.64 -4.09
CA ASP A 83 6.29 1.02 -4.49
C ASP A 83 6.85 0.13 -5.63
N PRO A 84 6.75 -1.21 -5.55
CA PRO A 84 7.35 -2.07 -6.56
C PRO A 84 6.54 -2.20 -7.85
N VAL A 85 5.25 -1.85 -7.85
CA VAL A 85 4.35 -2.07 -9.00
C VAL A 85 3.54 -0.83 -9.34
N TYR A 86 2.70 -0.33 -8.42
CA TYR A 86 1.69 0.67 -8.76
C TYR A 86 2.27 2.06 -9.02
N TYR A 87 3.38 2.39 -8.40
CA TYR A 87 4.13 3.62 -8.66
C TYR A 87 4.44 3.76 -10.17
N ILE A 88 4.86 2.69 -10.81
CA ILE A 88 5.16 2.66 -12.24
C ILE A 88 3.92 2.27 -13.05
N ARG A 89 3.36 1.10 -12.77
CA ARG A 89 2.33 0.47 -13.63
C ARG A 89 1.02 1.24 -13.66
N MET A 90 0.62 1.79 -12.49
CA MET A 90 -0.62 2.56 -12.34
C MET A 90 -0.39 4.08 -12.41
N LYS A 91 0.85 4.50 -12.68
CA LYS A 91 1.23 5.92 -12.73
C LYS A 91 0.93 6.68 -11.42
N LEU A 92 0.98 5.96 -10.29
CA LEU A 92 0.76 6.53 -8.94
C LEU A 92 2.10 6.99 -8.34
N ASN A 93 2.77 7.89 -9.07
CA ASN A 93 4.14 8.31 -8.79
C ASN A 93 4.25 9.65 -8.02
N GLY A 94 3.23 9.99 -7.23
CA GLY A 94 3.25 11.20 -6.40
C GLY A 94 4.18 11.08 -5.20
N ALA A 95 4.21 9.90 -4.57
CA ALA A 95 5.12 9.55 -3.47
C ALA A 95 5.17 8.03 -3.35
N ARG A 96 6.21 7.50 -2.71
CA ARG A 96 6.32 6.08 -2.34
C ARG A 96 5.70 5.88 -0.95
N ILE A 97 5.31 4.67 -0.60
CA ILE A 97 4.89 4.37 0.77
C ILE A 97 6.06 4.57 1.74
N LEU A 98 7.29 4.29 1.28
CA LEU A 98 8.52 4.58 2.03
C LEU A 98 8.65 6.06 2.45
N ASP A 99 8.05 6.98 1.72
CA ASP A 99 8.10 8.43 2.01
C ASP A 99 7.11 8.85 3.11
N TYR A 100 6.25 7.95 3.59
CA TYR A 100 5.28 8.12 4.67
C TYR A 100 5.72 7.32 5.91
N PRO A 101 6.36 7.93 6.92
CA PRO A 101 7.02 7.19 8.00
C PRO A 101 6.08 6.29 8.83
N HIS A 102 4.84 6.71 9.07
CA HIS A 102 3.89 5.92 9.86
C HIS A 102 3.23 4.81 9.04
N LEU A 103 2.87 5.08 7.78
CA LEU A 103 2.40 4.07 6.84
C LEU A 103 3.47 3.01 6.55
N TRP A 104 4.73 3.43 6.37
CA TRP A 104 5.83 2.49 6.19
C TRP A 104 6.03 1.59 7.41
N ARG A 105 6.04 2.19 8.61
CA ARG A 105 6.12 1.43 9.87
C ARG A 105 4.96 0.46 10.04
N TRP A 106 3.75 0.91 9.72
CA TRP A 106 2.56 0.08 9.73
C TRP A 106 2.67 -1.07 8.72
N LEU A 107 3.09 -0.79 7.48
CA LEU A 107 3.27 -1.78 6.43
C LEU A 107 4.25 -2.88 6.85
N CYS A 108 5.40 -2.51 7.40
CA CYS A 108 6.39 -3.45 7.91
C CYS A 108 5.84 -4.27 9.08
N ARG A 109 5.07 -3.65 9.96
CA ARG A 109 4.43 -4.36 11.10
C ARG A 109 3.43 -5.41 10.61
N VAL A 110 2.58 -5.06 9.66
CA VAL A 110 1.62 -6.02 9.08
C VAL A 110 2.37 -7.14 8.35
N TYR A 111 3.41 -6.81 7.60
CA TYR A 111 4.23 -7.81 6.90
C TYR A 111 4.88 -8.83 7.85
N ALA A 112 5.28 -8.38 9.05
CA ALA A 112 5.90 -9.21 10.08
C ALA A 112 4.90 -10.08 10.88
N LEU A 113 3.58 -9.94 10.65
CA LEU A 113 2.60 -10.81 11.29
C LEU A 113 2.76 -12.27 10.81
N PRO A 114 2.52 -13.26 11.69
CA PRO A 114 2.65 -14.66 11.34
C PRO A 114 1.88 -15.04 10.07
N GLY A 115 2.55 -15.66 9.11
CA GLY A 115 1.97 -16.11 7.84
C GLY A 115 1.86 -15.06 6.74
N VAL A 116 2.05 -13.76 7.05
CA VAL A 116 1.93 -12.70 6.03
C VAL A 116 3.09 -12.74 5.05
N GLU A 117 4.33 -12.79 5.53
CA GLU A 117 5.50 -12.90 4.66
C GLU A 117 5.40 -14.10 3.71
N GLN A 118 5.06 -15.28 4.25
CA GLN A 118 4.96 -16.53 3.48
C GLN A 118 3.84 -16.50 2.43
N SER A 119 2.80 -15.70 2.65
CA SER A 119 1.67 -15.55 1.71
C SER A 119 1.89 -14.49 0.65
N ASN A 120 2.99 -13.74 0.71
CA ASN A 120 3.27 -12.63 -0.19
C ASN A 120 4.59 -12.81 -0.94
N SER A 121 4.58 -12.46 -2.24
CA SER A 121 5.76 -12.53 -3.10
C SER A 121 5.80 -11.33 -4.06
N LEU A 122 6.77 -10.46 -3.88
CA LEU A 122 7.01 -9.34 -4.81
C LEU A 122 7.41 -9.83 -6.20
N VAL A 123 8.12 -10.93 -6.29
CA VAL A 123 8.49 -11.55 -7.59
C VAL A 123 7.23 -11.92 -8.36
N HIS A 124 6.29 -12.63 -7.73
CA HIS A 124 5.03 -13.00 -8.35
C HIS A 124 4.17 -11.77 -8.70
N CYS A 125 4.13 -10.76 -7.82
CA CYS A 125 3.42 -9.51 -8.11
C CYS A 125 3.98 -8.83 -9.36
N ARG A 126 5.29 -8.66 -9.46
CA ARG A 126 5.94 -8.04 -10.62
C ARG A 126 5.71 -8.84 -11.89
N GLN A 127 5.92 -10.14 -11.86
CA GLN A 127 5.66 -11.01 -13.01
C GLN A 127 4.20 -10.93 -13.46
N GLY A 128 3.25 -10.90 -12.52
CA GLY A 128 1.83 -10.78 -12.82
C GLY A 128 1.46 -9.47 -13.51
N TYR A 129 2.05 -8.34 -13.07
CA TYR A 129 1.72 -7.02 -13.61
C TYR A 129 2.53 -6.61 -14.84
N PHE A 130 3.75 -7.07 -14.98
CA PHE A 130 4.66 -6.66 -16.07
C PHE A 130 4.94 -7.79 -17.05
N GLY A 131 5.11 -9.02 -16.61
CA GLY A 131 5.45 -10.15 -17.47
C GLY A 131 4.37 -10.55 -18.48
N ARG A 132 3.13 -10.05 -18.31
CA ARG A 132 2.02 -10.23 -19.25
C ARG A 132 1.78 -9.03 -20.15
N SER A 133 2.58 -7.98 -20.05
CA SER A 133 2.51 -6.85 -20.97
C SER A 133 3.13 -7.24 -22.32
N TRP A 134 2.79 -6.50 -23.38
CA TRP A 134 3.26 -6.81 -24.73
C TRP A 134 4.80 -6.86 -24.87
N ASN A 135 5.53 -6.11 -24.06
CA ASN A 135 7.00 -6.09 -24.05
C ASN A 135 7.63 -7.06 -23.04
N GLN A 136 6.84 -7.67 -22.15
CA GLN A 136 7.24 -8.66 -21.14
C GLN A 136 8.45 -8.27 -20.27
N THR A 137 8.75 -6.97 -20.17
CA THR A 137 9.84 -6.46 -19.37
C THR A 137 9.39 -6.30 -17.92
N VAL A 138 10.07 -6.95 -17.00
CA VAL A 138 9.80 -6.92 -15.57
C VAL A 138 10.83 -6.04 -14.87
N PRO A 139 10.42 -4.99 -14.12
CA PRO A 139 11.35 -4.17 -13.35
C PRO A 139 12.15 -5.00 -12.33
N LEU A 140 13.45 -4.74 -12.20
CA LEU A 140 14.33 -5.51 -11.34
C LEU A 140 14.29 -5.09 -9.85
N GLY A 141 14.22 -3.81 -9.58
CA GLY A 141 14.33 -3.32 -8.22
C GLY A 141 13.00 -2.98 -7.54
N PRO A 142 13.01 -2.66 -6.25
CA PRO A 142 13.77 -3.38 -5.23
C PRO A 142 13.06 -4.69 -4.83
N LEU A 143 13.82 -5.70 -4.37
CA LEU A 143 13.31 -6.97 -3.84
C LEU A 143 13.53 -7.07 -2.32
N THR A 144 13.97 -6.00 -1.70
CA THR A 144 14.31 -5.98 -0.28
C THR A 144 13.09 -6.30 0.58
N PRO A 145 13.20 -7.23 1.54
CA PRO A 145 12.14 -7.49 2.50
C PRO A 145 11.74 -6.24 3.29
N LEU A 146 10.47 -6.14 3.63
CA LEU A 146 9.97 -5.04 4.44
C LEU A 146 10.37 -5.26 5.90
N SER A 147 11.34 -4.50 6.39
CA SER A 147 11.76 -4.49 7.78
C SER A 147 11.93 -3.06 8.29
N TYR A 148 11.45 -2.77 9.47
CA TYR A 148 11.60 -1.47 10.11
C TYR A 148 12.39 -1.64 11.43
N PRO A 149 13.35 -0.75 11.75
CA PRO A 149 13.70 0.49 11.01
C PRO A 149 14.66 0.28 9.84
N GLU A 150 15.19 -0.92 9.66
CA GLU A 150 16.27 -1.23 8.72
C GLU A 150 15.89 -0.89 7.28
N ALA A 151 14.70 -1.22 6.88
CA ALA A 151 14.22 -0.94 5.54
C ALA A 151 14.13 0.57 5.25
N TYR A 152 13.79 1.38 6.24
CA TYR A 152 13.66 2.83 6.08
C TYR A 152 15.02 3.52 5.83
N ASN A 153 16.07 3.03 6.47
CA ASN A 153 17.42 3.60 6.39
C ASN A 153 18.36 2.77 5.53
N HIS A 154 17.88 1.73 4.86
CA HIS A 154 18.73 0.73 4.26
C HIS A 154 19.25 1.16 2.88
N PRO A 155 20.56 1.26 2.66
CA PRO A 155 21.12 1.64 1.37
C PRO A 155 20.83 0.61 0.27
N ASN A 156 20.42 -0.61 0.65
CA ASN A 156 20.11 -1.69 -0.29
C ASN A 156 18.70 -1.61 -0.88
N LEU A 157 17.84 -0.67 -0.46
CA LEU A 157 16.54 -0.43 -1.12
C LEU A 157 16.70 -0.16 -2.62
N PHE A 158 17.86 0.30 -3.03
CA PHE A 158 18.21 0.63 -4.41
C PHE A 158 19.20 -0.33 -5.05
N LYS A 159 19.59 -1.42 -4.37
CA LYS A 159 20.43 -2.45 -4.99
C LYS A 159 19.58 -3.29 -5.93
N PHE A 160 20.05 -3.39 -7.14
CA PHE A 160 19.53 -4.34 -8.12
C PHE A 160 20.13 -5.73 -7.87
N PRO A 161 19.39 -6.80 -8.18
CA PRO A 161 19.94 -8.15 -8.13
C PRO A 161 21.11 -8.32 -9.11
#